data_5d5df241f8f8aace921059e8e50c92a2
#
_entry.id   5d5df241f8f8aace921059e8e50c92a2
#
_cell.length_a   1.000
_cell.length_b   1.000
_cell.length_c   1.000
_cell.angle_alpha   90.00
_cell.angle_beta   90.00
_cell.angle_gamma   90.00
#
_symmetry.space_group_name_H-M   'P 1'
#
loop_
_entity.id
_entity.type
_entity.pdbx_description
1 polymer ?
#
loop_
_entity_poly.entity_id
_entity_poly.type
_entity_poly.pdbx_seq_one_letter_code
_entity_poly.pdbx_strand_id
1 'polypeptide(L)'
;MVTLILILFLTAAASDAKELAQKGYTAFKEVLAGDEAQLPDAIHYMEQARSLDEKYVPNLYNLARAYFFEGATFNKLESIMNAEKVFARMLELDPSRTDALAFHGSLLTIMSGGKDMAMFMRGAEELKTAFQRTPDDATVRIVLGFTSFNLPPQARAMIGINDPVGNLKYIGNRLDNFESDFAPHASVVMNAIIGEGLMAAGDKEKARASFEKALKVPQPLDDGQIAGRKVLDEIIRTRMNGGSKPIFAEPVFSTCHSCHLAAPDKLLPR
;
A
#
# COMPACT_ATOMS: atom_id res chain seq x y z
N MET A 1 -1.70 25.89 -40.64
CA MET A 1 -2.90 26.06 -39.78
C MET A 1 -3.38 24.79 -39.10
N VAL A 2 -3.43 23.62 -39.80
CA VAL A 2 -3.86 22.34 -39.23
C VAL A 2 -2.97 21.88 -38.06
N THR A 3 -1.65 22.03 -38.18
CA THR A 3 -0.67 21.61 -37.17
C THR A 3 -0.81 22.39 -35.86
N LEU A 4 -1.13 23.70 -35.93
CA LEU A 4 -1.29 24.55 -34.76
C LEU A 4 -2.58 24.21 -33.97
N ILE A 5 -3.65 23.87 -34.68
CA ILE A 5 -4.93 23.45 -34.09
C ILE A 5 -4.74 22.10 -33.38
N LEU A 6 -4.02 21.15 -33.96
CA LEU A 6 -3.75 19.84 -33.37
C LEU A 6 -2.92 19.96 -32.08
N ILE A 7 -1.93 20.86 -32.04
CA ILE A 7 -1.13 21.12 -30.81
C ILE A 7 -2.00 21.72 -29.70
N LEU A 8 -2.90 22.63 -30.02
CA LEU A 8 -3.82 23.25 -29.06
C LEU A 8 -4.79 22.22 -28.46
N PHE A 9 -5.32 21.28 -29.24
CA PHE A 9 -6.18 20.21 -28.75
C PHE A 9 -5.43 19.23 -27.83
N LEU A 10 -4.21 18.86 -28.20
CA LEU A 10 -3.38 17.95 -27.38
C LEU A 10 -2.97 18.59 -26.03
N THR A 11 -2.68 19.90 -26.01
CA THR A 11 -2.35 20.61 -24.76
C THR A 11 -3.56 20.75 -23.85
N ALA A 12 -4.75 20.99 -24.40
CA ALA A 12 -5.99 21.08 -23.64
C ALA A 12 -6.34 19.72 -23.01
N ALA A 13 -6.31 18.63 -23.77
CA ALA A 13 -6.58 17.28 -23.26
C ALA A 13 -5.61 16.86 -22.15
N ALA A 14 -4.31 17.20 -22.27
CA ALA A 14 -3.33 16.92 -21.22
C ALA A 14 -3.56 17.77 -19.96
N SER A 15 -4.08 19.00 -20.09
CA SER A 15 -4.49 19.82 -18.95
C SER A 15 -5.68 19.19 -18.22
N ASP A 16 -6.69 18.77 -18.96
CA ASP A 16 -7.91 18.15 -18.43
C ASP A 16 -7.60 16.81 -17.76
N ALA A 17 -6.69 16.02 -18.33
CA ALA A 17 -6.22 14.77 -17.71
C ALA A 17 -5.58 15.01 -16.33
N LYS A 18 -4.74 16.04 -16.21
CA LYS A 18 -4.10 16.39 -14.93
C LYS A 18 -5.11 16.88 -13.90
N GLU A 19 -6.09 17.69 -14.30
CA GLU A 19 -7.14 18.17 -13.41
C GLU A 19 -7.99 17.00 -12.87
N LEU A 20 -8.40 16.09 -13.74
CA LEU A 20 -9.17 14.90 -13.36
C LEU A 20 -8.34 13.98 -12.45
N ALA A 21 -7.06 13.76 -12.78
CA ALA A 21 -6.15 13.02 -11.93
C ALA A 21 -6.03 13.63 -10.53
N GLN A 22 -5.96 14.96 -10.44
CA GLN A 22 -5.90 15.64 -9.14
C GLN A 22 -7.22 15.51 -8.36
N LYS A 23 -8.38 15.59 -9.03
CA LYS A 23 -9.69 15.34 -8.41
C LYS A 23 -9.76 13.91 -7.86
N GLY A 24 -9.38 12.92 -8.67
CA GLY A 24 -9.34 11.53 -8.26
C GLY A 24 -8.39 11.30 -7.09
N TYR A 25 -7.20 11.89 -7.10
CA TYR A 25 -6.26 11.78 -5.99
C TYR A 25 -6.80 12.45 -4.72
N THR A 26 -7.48 13.59 -4.83
CA THR A 26 -8.10 14.25 -3.68
C THR A 26 -9.18 13.36 -3.05
N ALA A 27 -10.10 12.82 -3.87
CA ALA A 27 -11.10 11.86 -3.39
C ALA A 27 -10.44 10.62 -2.76
N PHE A 28 -9.37 10.09 -3.35
CA PHE A 28 -8.66 8.94 -2.80
C PHE A 28 -7.99 9.27 -1.45
N LYS A 29 -7.53 10.49 -1.22
CA LYS A 29 -7.03 10.89 0.11
C LYS A 29 -8.12 10.87 1.17
N GLU A 30 -9.34 11.26 0.85
CA GLU A 30 -10.47 11.15 1.78
C GLU A 30 -10.79 9.67 2.09
N VAL A 31 -10.74 8.79 1.08
CA VAL A 31 -10.85 7.34 1.31
C VAL A 31 -9.81 6.86 2.32
N LEU A 32 -8.57 7.30 2.14
CA LEU A 32 -7.45 6.92 3.02
C LEU A 32 -7.58 7.55 4.43
N ALA A 33 -8.31 8.65 4.55
CA ALA A 33 -8.67 9.26 5.84
C ALA A 33 -9.87 8.59 6.51
N GLY A 34 -10.52 7.61 5.84
CA GLY A 34 -11.62 6.82 6.40
C GLY A 34 -12.98 7.03 5.73
N ASP A 35 -13.09 7.94 4.77
CA ASP A 35 -14.32 8.12 3.97
C ASP A 35 -14.33 7.19 2.75
N GLU A 36 -14.61 5.91 2.98
CA GLU A 36 -14.65 4.89 1.92
C GLU A 36 -15.71 5.17 0.85
N ALA A 37 -16.72 6.03 1.12
CA ALA A 37 -17.75 6.40 0.17
C ALA A 37 -17.18 7.18 -1.04
N GLN A 38 -16.02 7.81 -0.90
CA GLN A 38 -15.33 8.54 -1.98
C GLN A 38 -14.59 7.63 -2.96
N LEU A 39 -14.48 6.33 -2.69
CA LEU A 39 -13.68 5.42 -3.53
C LEU A 39 -14.20 5.29 -4.97
N PRO A 40 -15.52 5.14 -5.21
CA PRO A 40 -16.03 5.11 -6.58
C PRO A 40 -15.72 6.38 -7.37
N ASP A 41 -15.84 7.55 -6.76
CA ASP A 41 -15.52 8.84 -7.38
C ASP A 41 -14.02 8.97 -7.66
N ALA A 42 -13.17 8.54 -6.73
CA ALA A 42 -11.73 8.52 -6.92
C ALA A 42 -11.34 7.70 -8.16
N ILE A 43 -11.84 6.46 -8.26
CA ILE A 43 -11.58 5.58 -9.41
C ILE A 43 -12.15 6.19 -10.69
N HIS A 44 -13.37 6.73 -10.64
CA HIS A 44 -14.03 7.32 -11.80
C HIS A 44 -13.21 8.49 -12.39
N TYR A 45 -12.80 9.46 -11.58
CA TYR A 45 -11.98 10.58 -12.06
C TYR A 45 -10.63 10.13 -12.60
N MET A 46 -9.98 9.16 -11.95
CA MET A 46 -8.70 8.63 -12.41
C MET A 46 -8.83 7.86 -13.73
N GLU A 47 -9.93 7.12 -13.95
CA GLU A 47 -10.22 6.46 -15.22
C GLU A 47 -10.52 7.46 -16.34
N GLN A 48 -11.24 8.52 -16.05
CA GLN A 48 -11.43 9.62 -17.01
C GLN A 48 -10.07 10.26 -17.39
N ALA A 49 -9.23 10.53 -16.41
CA ALA A 49 -7.88 11.05 -16.65
C ALA A 49 -7.06 10.09 -17.52
N ARG A 50 -7.12 8.78 -17.26
CA ARG A 50 -6.45 7.75 -18.07
C ARG A 50 -6.98 7.71 -19.51
N SER A 51 -8.27 7.93 -19.72
CA SER A 51 -8.85 7.97 -21.06
C SER A 51 -8.38 9.16 -21.90
N LEU A 52 -8.00 10.28 -21.25
CA LEU A 52 -7.44 11.45 -21.90
C LEU A 52 -5.92 11.38 -22.10
N ASP A 53 -5.21 10.77 -21.14
CA ASP A 53 -3.76 10.55 -21.21
C ASP A 53 -3.39 9.22 -20.56
N GLU A 54 -3.33 8.17 -21.38
CA GLU A 54 -2.98 6.81 -20.94
C GLU A 54 -1.50 6.65 -20.51
N LYS A 55 -0.68 7.69 -20.69
CA LYS A 55 0.74 7.70 -20.34
C LYS A 55 1.05 8.56 -19.10
N TYR A 56 0.06 9.21 -18.52
CA TYR A 56 0.27 10.04 -17.34
C TYR A 56 0.54 9.18 -16.10
N VAL A 57 1.81 8.85 -15.90
CA VAL A 57 2.30 7.94 -14.85
C VAL A 57 1.79 8.28 -13.44
N PRO A 58 1.74 9.56 -12.98
CA PRO A 58 1.19 9.87 -11.66
C PRO A 58 -0.26 9.44 -11.48
N ASN A 59 -1.09 9.55 -12.52
CA ASN A 59 -2.46 9.07 -12.48
C ASN A 59 -2.54 7.55 -12.45
N LEU A 60 -1.77 6.88 -13.29
CA LEU A 60 -1.72 5.41 -13.31
C LEU A 60 -1.32 4.84 -11.95
N TYR A 61 -0.35 5.45 -11.28
CA TYR A 61 0.08 5.02 -9.96
C TYR A 61 -1.04 5.11 -8.92
N ASN A 62 -1.74 6.24 -8.87
CA ASN A 62 -2.84 6.42 -7.93
C ASN A 62 -4.05 5.54 -8.27
N LEU A 63 -4.36 5.36 -9.56
CA LEU A 63 -5.44 4.49 -10.02
C LEU A 63 -5.17 3.02 -9.65
N ALA A 64 -3.95 2.53 -9.89
CA ALA A 64 -3.57 1.17 -9.52
C ALA A 64 -3.71 0.94 -8.01
N ARG A 65 -3.34 1.94 -7.20
CA ARG A 65 -3.49 1.88 -5.73
C ARG A 65 -4.94 1.92 -5.28
N ALA A 66 -5.77 2.75 -5.92
CA ALA A 66 -7.20 2.80 -5.64
C ALA A 66 -7.89 1.45 -5.96
N TYR A 67 -7.54 0.83 -7.07
CA TYR A 67 -7.99 -0.52 -7.39
C TYR A 67 -7.47 -1.57 -6.41
N PHE A 68 -6.20 -1.50 -6.03
CA PHE A 68 -5.65 -2.40 -5.03
C PHE A 68 -6.37 -2.25 -3.68
N PHE A 69 -6.63 -1.01 -3.26
CA PHE A 69 -7.42 -0.73 -2.06
C PHE A 69 -8.81 -1.35 -2.15
N GLU A 70 -9.53 -1.11 -3.25
CA GLU A 70 -10.86 -1.67 -3.47
C GLU A 70 -10.85 -3.20 -3.41
N GLY A 71 -9.90 -3.81 -4.09
CA GLY A 71 -9.75 -5.26 -4.13
C GLY A 71 -9.44 -5.87 -2.78
N ALA A 72 -8.52 -5.28 -2.04
CA ALA A 72 -8.08 -5.78 -0.74
C ALA A 72 -9.15 -5.55 0.36
N THR A 73 -9.80 -4.37 0.37
CA THR A 73 -10.76 -4.00 1.40
C THR A 73 -12.10 -4.73 1.22
N PHE A 74 -12.58 -4.81 -0.02
CA PHE A 74 -13.90 -5.38 -0.32
C PHE A 74 -13.85 -6.78 -0.93
N ASN A 75 -12.67 -7.40 -0.94
CA ASN A 75 -12.44 -8.74 -1.52
C ASN A 75 -12.90 -8.84 -2.99
N LYS A 76 -12.66 -7.79 -3.79
CA LYS A 76 -13.03 -7.73 -5.21
C LYS A 76 -11.87 -8.17 -6.08
N LEU A 77 -11.91 -9.40 -6.57
CA LEU A 77 -10.86 -9.96 -7.44
C LEU A 77 -10.67 -9.14 -8.72
N GLU A 78 -11.75 -8.61 -9.30
CA GLU A 78 -11.68 -7.78 -10.50
C GLU A 78 -10.82 -6.53 -10.28
N SER A 79 -10.96 -5.88 -9.13
CA SER A 79 -10.17 -4.70 -8.79
C SER A 79 -8.68 -5.04 -8.60
N ILE A 80 -8.39 -6.21 -8.01
CA ILE A 80 -7.01 -6.73 -7.93
C ILE A 80 -6.42 -6.93 -9.34
N MET A 81 -7.19 -7.53 -10.26
CA MET A 81 -6.76 -7.71 -11.65
C MET A 81 -6.58 -6.38 -12.40
N ASN A 82 -7.43 -5.39 -12.12
CA ASN A 82 -7.29 -4.05 -12.71
C ASN A 82 -6.04 -3.33 -12.16
N ALA A 83 -5.76 -3.45 -10.86
CA ALA A 83 -4.55 -2.93 -10.26
C ALA A 83 -3.29 -3.53 -10.95
N GLU A 84 -3.26 -4.83 -11.14
CA GLU A 84 -2.16 -5.53 -11.81
C GLU A 84 -1.93 -4.99 -13.22
N LYS A 85 -3.00 -4.88 -14.05
CA LYS A 85 -2.90 -4.34 -15.42
C LYS A 85 -2.36 -2.92 -15.46
N VAL A 86 -2.78 -2.06 -14.52
CA VAL A 86 -2.31 -0.67 -14.48
C VAL A 86 -0.85 -0.60 -14.05
N PHE A 87 -0.40 -1.39 -13.06
CA PHE A 87 1.02 -1.47 -12.71
C PHE A 87 1.86 -2.05 -13.85
N ALA A 88 1.38 -3.10 -14.54
CA ALA A 88 2.04 -3.63 -15.74
C ALA A 88 2.23 -2.53 -16.79
N ARG A 89 1.18 -1.73 -17.06
CA ARG A 89 1.25 -0.61 -17.99
C ARG A 89 2.27 0.46 -17.57
N MET A 90 2.34 0.76 -16.27
CA MET A 90 3.37 1.66 -15.76
C MET A 90 4.78 1.16 -16.02
N LEU A 91 5.02 -0.13 -15.84
CA LEU A 91 6.33 -0.75 -16.07
C LEU A 91 6.71 -0.79 -17.56
N GLU A 92 5.72 -0.88 -18.47
CA GLU A 92 5.95 -0.70 -19.90
C GLU A 92 6.41 0.73 -20.24
N LEU A 93 5.85 1.74 -19.58
CA LEU A 93 6.16 3.15 -19.79
C LEU A 93 7.48 3.56 -19.11
N ASP A 94 7.73 3.03 -17.93
CA ASP A 94 8.94 3.31 -17.14
C ASP A 94 9.39 2.05 -16.37
N PRO A 95 10.24 1.21 -16.97
CA PRO A 95 10.77 0.00 -16.34
C PRO A 95 11.69 0.27 -15.12
N SER A 96 12.04 1.53 -14.87
CA SER A 96 12.89 1.91 -13.74
C SER A 96 12.12 2.06 -12.43
N ARG A 97 10.79 2.11 -12.46
CA ARG A 97 9.89 2.28 -11.29
C ARG A 97 9.89 1.05 -10.39
N THR A 98 10.74 1.08 -9.39
CA THR A 98 10.88 -0.03 -8.42
C THR A 98 9.68 -0.17 -7.50
N ASP A 99 8.99 0.92 -7.17
CA ASP A 99 7.74 0.91 -6.43
C ASP A 99 6.63 0.17 -7.22
N ALA A 100 6.45 0.49 -8.49
CA ALA A 100 5.51 -0.21 -9.37
C ALA A 100 5.88 -1.69 -9.54
N LEU A 101 7.17 -1.98 -9.67
CA LEU A 101 7.68 -3.35 -9.78
C LEU A 101 7.38 -4.17 -8.52
N ALA A 102 7.55 -3.57 -7.33
CA ALA A 102 7.22 -4.22 -6.07
C ALA A 102 5.72 -4.52 -5.96
N PHE A 103 4.86 -3.55 -6.28
CA PHE A 103 3.41 -3.78 -6.27
C PHE A 103 2.97 -4.84 -7.28
N HIS A 104 3.45 -4.76 -8.51
CA HIS A 104 3.13 -5.73 -9.54
C HIS A 104 3.55 -7.14 -9.13
N GLY A 105 4.78 -7.29 -8.63
CA GLY A 105 5.28 -8.55 -8.11
C GLY A 105 4.45 -9.09 -6.94
N SER A 106 4.02 -8.22 -6.01
CA SER A 106 3.12 -8.59 -4.92
C SER A 106 1.78 -9.10 -5.43
N LEU A 107 1.16 -8.39 -6.38
CA LEU A 107 -0.11 -8.79 -6.97
C LEU A 107 -0.02 -10.14 -7.67
N LEU A 108 1.04 -10.39 -8.45
CA LEU A 108 1.27 -11.69 -9.09
C LEU A 108 1.41 -12.82 -8.06
N THR A 109 2.13 -12.60 -6.96
CA THR A 109 2.26 -13.62 -5.90
C THR A 109 0.91 -13.94 -5.24
N ILE A 110 0.08 -12.92 -4.99
CA ILE A 110 -1.26 -13.05 -4.41
C ILE A 110 -2.19 -13.77 -5.40
N MET A 111 -2.25 -13.30 -6.65
CA MET A 111 -3.11 -13.84 -7.69
C MET A 111 -2.79 -15.27 -8.08
N SER A 112 -1.53 -15.69 -7.93
CA SER A 112 -1.13 -17.09 -8.16
C SER A 112 -1.90 -18.08 -7.27
N GLY A 113 -2.36 -17.61 -6.10
CA GLY A 113 -3.11 -18.42 -5.14
C GLY A 113 -2.42 -19.71 -4.73
N GLY A 114 -1.12 -19.80 -4.94
CA GLY A 114 -0.31 -21.00 -4.74
C GLY A 114 -0.57 -22.12 -5.78
N LYS A 115 -1.35 -21.85 -6.81
CA LYS A 115 -1.72 -22.84 -7.87
C LYS A 115 -0.96 -22.56 -9.17
N ASP A 116 -0.71 -21.31 -9.50
CA ASP A 116 0.09 -20.91 -10.65
C ASP A 116 1.54 -20.62 -10.21
N MET A 117 2.38 -21.63 -10.28
CA MET A 117 3.79 -21.52 -9.90
C MET A 117 4.56 -20.57 -10.82
N ALA A 118 4.24 -20.50 -12.11
CA ALA A 118 4.92 -19.60 -13.03
C ALA A 118 4.63 -18.13 -12.71
N MET A 119 3.37 -17.81 -12.44
CA MET A 119 2.95 -16.47 -12.00
C MET A 119 3.60 -16.12 -10.65
N PHE A 120 3.61 -17.06 -9.70
CA PHE A 120 4.26 -16.88 -8.40
C PHE A 120 5.75 -16.55 -8.55
N MET A 121 6.49 -17.33 -9.32
CA MET A 121 7.93 -17.15 -9.52
C MET A 121 8.25 -15.82 -10.20
N ARG A 122 7.43 -15.40 -11.17
CA ARG A 122 7.56 -14.09 -11.79
C ARG A 122 7.38 -12.97 -10.78
N GLY A 123 6.32 -13.02 -9.97
CA GLY A 123 6.08 -12.03 -8.92
C GLY A 123 7.20 -11.98 -7.88
N ALA A 124 7.70 -13.14 -7.50
CA ALA A 124 8.83 -13.29 -6.58
C ALA A 124 10.12 -12.63 -7.11
N GLU A 125 10.45 -12.82 -8.38
CA GLU A 125 11.64 -12.21 -8.99
C GLU A 125 11.49 -10.70 -9.15
N GLU A 126 10.28 -10.20 -9.45
CA GLU A 126 10.00 -8.77 -9.50
C GLU A 126 10.17 -8.10 -8.13
N LEU A 127 9.63 -8.70 -7.07
CA LEU A 127 9.81 -8.23 -5.69
C LEU A 127 11.29 -8.18 -5.29
N LYS A 128 12.02 -9.25 -5.56
CA LYS A 128 13.45 -9.34 -5.29
C LYS A 128 14.24 -8.28 -6.06
N THR A 129 13.92 -8.10 -7.34
CA THR A 129 14.55 -7.10 -8.21
C THR A 129 14.28 -5.68 -7.71
N ALA A 130 13.05 -5.37 -7.32
CA ALA A 130 12.69 -4.08 -6.75
C ALA A 130 13.52 -3.78 -5.50
N PHE A 131 13.61 -4.75 -4.58
CA PHE A 131 14.40 -4.60 -3.37
C PHE A 131 15.91 -4.45 -3.63
N GLN A 132 16.46 -5.20 -4.58
CA GLN A 132 17.88 -5.10 -4.93
C GLN A 132 18.24 -3.74 -5.54
N ARG A 133 17.34 -3.16 -6.35
CA ARG A 133 17.55 -1.87 -6.99
C ARG A 133 17.44 -0.70 -6.02
N THR A 134 16.48 -0.74 -5.09
CA THR A 134 16.19 0.33 -4.13
C THR A 134 15.93 -0.22 -2.73
N PRO A 135 16.97 -0.74 -2.04
CA PRO A 135 16.81 -1.40 -0.74
C PRO A 135 16.36 -0.45 0.37
N ASP A 136 16.49 0.85 0.19
CA ASP A 136 16.09 1.88 1.15
C ASP A 136 14.77 2.56 0.81
N ASP A 137 14.12 2.18 -0.28
CA ASP A 137 12.82 2.71 -0.65
C ASP A 137 11.74 2.18 0.31
N ALA A 138 10.98 3.11 0.90
CA ALA A 138 9.96 2.80 1.89
C ALA A 138 8.83 1.97 1.30
N THR A 139 8.38 2.31 0.10
CA THR A 139 7.28 1.60 -0.58
C THR A 139 7.67 0.17 -0.88
N VAL A 140 8.87 -0.02 -1.43
CA VAL A 140 9.40 -1.36 -1.71
C VAL A 140 9.47 -2.19 -0.44
N ARG A 141 9.99 -1.66 0.66
CA ARG A 141 10.07 -2.39 1.93
C ARG A 141 8.71 -2.69 2.54
N ILE A 142 7.76 -1.76 2.46
CA ILE A 142 6.39 -1.98 2.94
C ILE A 142 5.75 -3.11 2.14
N VAL A 143 5.79 -3.04 0.81
CA VAL A 143 5.20 -4.07 -0.06
C VAL A 143 5.84 -5.43 0.20
N LEU A 144 7.16 -5.49 0.30
CA LEU A 144 7.86 -6.74 0.64
C LEU A 144 7.43 -7.29 2.00
N GLY A 145 7.40 -6.45 3.03
CA GLY A 145 7.01 -6.85 4.37
C GLY A 145 5.61 -7.45 4.38
N PHE A 146 4.64 -6.75 3.82
CA PHE A 146 3.25 -7.22 3.78
C PHE A 146 3.06 -8.47 2.91
N THR A 147 3.69 -8.52 1.73
CA THR A 147 3.60 -9.71 0.87
C THR A 147 4.13 -10.93 1.59
N SER A 148 5.28 -10.80 2.26
CA SER A 148 5.90 -11.92 2.95
C SER A 148 5.11 -12.41 4.16
N PHE A 149 4.33 -11.58 4.84
CA PHE A 149 3.45 -12.05 5.92
C PHE A 149 2.34 -12.97 5.42
N ASN A 150 1.85 -12.74 4.21
CA ASN A 150 0.79 -13.53 3.61
C ASN A 150 1.29 -14.82 2.95
N LEU A 151 2.61 -15.04 2.92
CA LEU A 151 3.22 -16.23 2.31
C LEU A 151 3.66 -17.24 3.37
N PRO A 152 3.51 -18.56 3.10
CA PRO A 152 4.07 -19.58 3.95
C PRO A 152 5.61 -19.50 3.97
N PRO A 153 6.28 -20.00 5.02
CA PRO A 153 7.74 -19.89 5.17
C PRO A 153 8.55 -20.36 3.95
N GLN A 154 8.10 -21.44 3.30
CA GLN A 154 8.75 -22.00 2.12
C GLN A 154 8.69 -21.02 0.93
N ALA A 155 7.55 -20.38 0.72
CA ALA A 155 7.37 -19.38 -0.31
C ALA A 155 8.19 -18.10 -0.04
N ARG A 156 8.31 -17.69 1.23
CA ARG A 156 9.19 -16.58 1.64
C ARG A 156 10.65 -16.84 1.28
N ALA A 157 11.13 -18.04 1.52
CA ALA A 157 12.50 -18.45 1.16
C ALA A 157 12.73 -18.34 -0.36
N MET A 158 11.73 -18.68 -1.18
CA MET A 158 11.82 -18.57 -2.65
C MET A 158 11.95 -17.13 -3.13
N ILE A 159 11.31 -16.17 -2.45
CA ILE A 159 11.48 -14.74 -2.75
C ILE A 159 12.74 -14.14 -2.13
N GLY A 160 13.49 -14.91 -1.37
CA GLY A 160 14.70 -14.41 -0.70
C GLY A 160 14.41 -13.50 0.49
N ILE A 161 13.19 -13.46 1.00
CA ILE A 161 12.79 -12.65 2.16
C ILE A 161 12.75 -13.54 3.40
N ASN A 162 13.88 -13.63 4.07
CA ASN A 162 13.98 -14.43 5.29
C ASN A 162 13.53 -13.68 6.55
N ASP A 163 13.47 -12.35 6.51
CA ASP A 163 13.06 -11.51 7.63
C ASP A 163 11.95 -10.50 7.23
N PRO A 164 10.68 -10.93 7.17
CA PRO A 164 9.56 -10.03 6.89
C PRO A 164 9.38 -8.96 7.96
N VAL A 165 9.75 -9.26 9.21
CA VAL A 165 9.66 -8.32 10.34
C VAL A 165 10.71 -7.23 10.20
N GLY A 166 11.90 -7.54 9.71
CA GLY A 166 13.00 -6.59 9.53
C GLY A 166 12.64 -5.45 8.59
N ASN A 167 11.93 -5.74 7.50
CA ASN A 167 11.46 -4.71 6.57
C ASN A 167 10.49 -3.74 7.23
N LEU A 168 9.55 -4.24 8.03
CA LEU A 168 8.57 -3.40 8.72
C LEU A 168 9.20 -2.64 9.89
N LYS A 169 10.14 -3.24 10.63
CA LYS A 169 10.94 -2.54 11.65
C LYS A 169 11.73 -1.38 11.07
N TYR A 170 12.33 -1.57 9.90
CA TYR A 170 13.06 -0.51 9.21
C TYR A 170 12.17 0.71 8.98
N ILE A 171 10.93 0.50 8.53
CA ILE A 171 9.95 1.57 8.35
C ILE A 171 9.50 2.15 9.68
N GLY A 172 9.16 1.30 10.66
CA GLY A 172 8.71 1.73 12.00
C GLY A 172 9.74 2.63 12.69
N ASN A 173 11.03 2.30 12.58
CA ASN A 173 12.10 3.11 13.16
C ASN A 173 12.23 4.49 12.48
N ARG A 174 11.91 4.59 11.19
CA ARG A 174 11.89 5.88 10.48
C ARG A 174 10.68 6.71 10.84
N LEU A 175 9.51 6.09 11.00
CA LEU A 175 8.29 6.79 11.42
C LEU A 175 8.41 7.42 12.81
N ASP A 176 9.15 6.81 13.72
CA ASP A 176 9.37 7.37 15.06
C ASP A 176 10.13 8.71 15.05
N ASN A 177 10.86 8.99 13.98
CA ASN A 177 11.64 10.22 13.80
C ASN A 177 10.98 11.21 12.83
N PHE A 178 9.74 10.96 12.43
CA PHE A 178 9.06 11.76 11.42
C PHE A 178 7.93 12.59 12.03
N GLU A 179 8.05 13.92 11.97
CA GLU A 179 7.01 14.88 12.35
C GLU A 179 6.07 15.12 11.15
N SER A 180 4.98 14.38 11.07
CA SER A 180 3.90 14.69 10.13
C SER A 180 2.54 14.35 10.73
N ASP A 181 1.50 14.97 10.22
CA ASP A 181 0.10 14.74 10.65
C ASP A 181 -0.35 13.28 10.46
N PHE A 182 0.33 12.53 9.59
CA PHE A 182 0.10 11.10 9.37
C PHE A 182 0.97 10.19 10.25
N ALA A 183 2.07 10.68 10.80
CA ALA A 183 3.02 9.85 11.54
C ALA A 183 2.42 9.12 12.75
N PRO A 184 1.56 9.73 13.58
CA PRO A 184 0.98 9.03 14.73
C PRO A 184 0.17 7.80 14.32
N HIS A 185 -0.72 7.94 13.34
CA HIS A 185 -1.53 6.82 12.87
C HIS A 185 -0.68 5.73 12.20
N ALA A 186 0.24 6.14 11.35
CA ALA A 186 1.20 5.26 10.72
C ALA A 186 2.00 4.45 11.74
N SER A 187 2.46 5.10 12.80
CA SER A 187 3.22 4.47 13.87
C SER A 187 2.41 3.42 14.63
N VAL A 188 1.11 3.66 14.89
CA VAL A 188 0.21 2.67 15.50
C VAL A 188 0.15 1.41 14.67
N VAL A 189 -0.19 1.56 13.39
CA VAL A 189 -0.37 0.44 12.48
C VAL A 189 0.92 -0.33 12.28
N MET A 190 2.02 0.37 12.05
CA MET A 190 3.31 -0.28 11.83
C MET A 190 3.78 -1.07 13.04
N ASN A 191 3.67 -0.50 14.25
CA ASN A 191 4.03 -1.22 15.47
C ASN A 191 3.09 -2.42 15.74
N ALA A 192 1.79 -2.30 15.42
CA ALA A 192 0.85 -3.41 15.53
C ALA A 192 1.23 -4.57 14.58
N ILE A 193 1.57 -4.25 13.33
CA ILE A 193 1.98 -5.23 12.32
C ILE A 193 3.32 -5.88 12.67
N ILE A 194 4.28 -5.11 13.18
CA ILE A 194 5.55 -5.65 13.69
C ILE A 194 5.28 -6.62 14.84
N GLY A 195 4.38 -6.24 15.76
CA GLY A 195 3.96 -7.10 16.86
C GLY A 195 3.37 -8.43 16.37
N GLU A 196 2.50 -8.38 15.37
CA GLU A 196 1.92 -9.59 14.78
C GLU A 196 2.98 -10.49 14.12
N GLY A 197 3.90 -9.90 13.37
CA GLY A 197 4.99 -10.66 12.75
C GLY A 197 5.91 -11.33 13.77
N LEU A 198 6.22 -10.65 14.87
CA LEU A 198 6.99 -11.20 15.99
C LEU A 198 6.21 -12.31 16.70
N MET A 199 4.89 -12.15 16.86
CA MET A 199 4.01 -13.20 17.40
C MET A 199 4.05 -14.46 16.52
N ALA A 200 3.93 -14.28 15.21
CA ALA A 200 4.01 -15.38 14.25
C ALA A 200 5.40 -16.07 14.22
N ALA A 201 6.45 -15.31 14.50
CA ALA A 201 7.81 -15.83 14.66
C ALA A 201 8.09 -16.49 16.02
N GLY A 202 7.11 -16.49 16.93
CA GLY A 202 7.22 -17.08 18.28
C GLY A 202 7.86 -16.17 19.34
N ASP A 203 8.29 -14.96 18.98
CA ASP A 203 8.90 -13.99 19.90
C ASP A 203 7.81 -13.15 20.61
N LYS A 204 7.12 -13.80 21.55
CA LYS A 204 5.96 -13.21 22.25
C LYS A 204 6.31 -11.98 23.07
N GLU A 205 7.50 -11.93 23.64
CA GLU A 205 7.94 -10.79 24.47
C GLU A 205 8.12 -9.54 23.62
N LYS A 206 8.87 -9.63 22.53
CA LYS A 206 9.04 -8.49 21.61
C LYS A 206 7.75 -8.13 20.88
N ALA A 207 6.89 -9.11 20.58
CA ALA A 207 5.57 -8.85 20.04
C ALA A 207 4.74 -7.97 20.97
N ARG A 208 4.69 -8.33 22.25
CA ARG A 208 4.00 -7.54 23.28
C ARG A 208 4.55 -6.13 23.38
N ALA A 209 5.86 -5.97 23.43
CA ALA A 209 6.51 -4.66 23.47
C ALA A 209 6.12 -3.77 22.26
N SER A 210 6.03 -4.37 21.06
CA SER A 210 5.58 -3.66 19.84
C SER A 210 4.11 -3.24 19.94
N PHE A 211 3.23 -4.09 20.43
CA PHE A 211 1.82 -3.75 20.65
C PHE A 211 1.67 -2.64 21.69
N GLU A 212 2.41 -2.72 22.80
CA GLU A 212 2.42 -1.66 23.82
C GLU A 212 2.92 -0.32 23.26
N LYS A 213 3.92 -0.35 22.37
CA LYS A 213 4.40 0.83 21.66
C LYS A 213 3.30 1.43 20.79
N ALA A 214 2.56 0.60 20.03
CA ALA A 214 1.42 1.04 19.24
C ALA A 214 0.35 1.75 20.10
N LEU A 215 0.00 1.16 21.24
CA LEU A 215 -1.00 1.70 22.15
C LEU A 215 -0.57 3.01 22.85
N LYS A 216 0.72 3.28 22.97
CA LYS A 216 1.27 4.51 23.57
C LYS A 216 1.34 5.70 22.61
N VAL A 217 1.16 5.49 21.30
CA VAL A 217 1.11 6.58 20.32
C VAL A 217 -0.03 7.53 20.70
N PRO A 218 0.20 8.85 20.71
CA PRO A 218 -0.83 9.84 21.08
C PRO A 218 -2.12 9.68 20.27
N GLN A 219 -3.24 9.99 20.91
CA GLN A 219 -4.54 10.01 20.24
C GLN A 219 -4.57 11.16 19.21
N PRO A 220 -5.19 10.97 18.05
CA PRO A 220 -5.43 12.05 17.12
C PRO A 220 -6.39 13.09 17.69
N LEU A 221 -6.38 14.30 17.13
CA LEU A 221 -7.25 15.40 17.57
C LEU A 221 -8.59 15.43 16.82
N ASP A 222 -8.68 14.74 15.70
CA ASP A 222 -9.89 14.67 14.87
C ASP A 222 -10.83 13.56 15.33
N ASP A 223 -12.13 13.87 15.46
CA ASP A 223 -13.13 12.93 16.01
C ASP A 223 -13.28 11.65 15.18
N GLY A 224 -13.20 11.73 13.85
CA GLY A 224 -13.26 10.57 12.98
C GLY A 224 -12.04 9.66 13.15
N GLN A 225 -10.88 10.25 13.23
CA GLN A 225 -9.63 9.52 13.49
C GLN A 225 -9.63 8.91 14.89
N ILE A 226 -10.24 9.58 15.89
CA ILE A 226 -10.40 9.05 17.27
C ILE A 226 -11.26 7.78 17.24
N ALA A 227 -12.35 7.76 16.47
CA ALA A 227 -13.21 6.58 16.38
C ALA A 227 -12.45 5.39 15.75
N GLY A 228 -11.75 5.60 14.64
CA GLY A 228 -10.91 4.59 14.02
C GLY A 228 -9.79 4.10 14.94
N ARG A 229 -9.16 5.01 15.70
CA ARG A 229 -8.12 4.67 16.66
C ARG A 229 -8.62 3.79 17.79
N LYS A 230 -9.83 4.02 18.30
CA LYS A 230 -10.43 3.16 19.35
C LYS A 230 -10.60 1.72 18.86
N VAL A 231 -11.03 1.55 17.61
CA VAL A 231 -11.16 0.21 16.99
C VAL A 231 -9.79 -0.47 16.89
N LEU A 232 -8.77 0.25 16.43
CA LEU A 232 -7.39 -0.27 16.36
C LEU A 232 -6.87 -0.68 17.74
N ASP A 233 -7.05 0.17 18.74
CA ASP A 233 -6.59 -0.10 20.11
C ASP A 233 -7.28 -1.34 20.68
N GLU A 234 -8.58 -1.54 20.42
CA GLU A 234 -9.32 -2.73 20.88
C GLU A 234 -8.81 -4.01 20.22
N ILE A 235 -8.58 -3.98 18.90
CA ILE A 235 -8.01 -5.11 18.16
C ILE A 235 -6.63 -5.48 18.73
N ILE A 236 -5.75 -4.49 18.93
CA ILE A 236 -4.42 -4.69 19.47
C ILE A 236 -4.48 -5.30 20.87
N ARG A 237 -5.33 -4.76 21.75
CA ARG A 237 -5.51 -5.28 23.12
C ARG A 237 -6.04 -6.71 23.11
N THR A 238 -7.02 -6.99 22.26
CA THR A 238 -7.57 -8.34 22.10
C THR A 238 -6.48 -9.33 21.70
N ARG A 239 -5.64 -8.95 20.75
CA ARG A 239 -4.52 -9.79 20.28
C ARG A 239 -3.47 -10.01 21.36
N MET A 240 -3.10 -8.97 22.10
CA MET A 240 -2.18 -9.05 23.24
C MET A 240 -2.67 -10.01 24.33
N ASN A 241 -3.98 -10.07 24.53
CA ASN A 241 -4.63 -10.91 25.57
C ASN A 241 -4.93 -12.35 25.06
N GLY A 242 -4.34 -12.79 23.99
CA GLY A 242 -4.44 -14.16 23.50
C GLY A 242 -5.51 -14.39 22.43
N GLY A 243 -6.08 -13.34 21.86
CA GLY A 243 -6.95 -13.45 20.70
C GLY A 243 -6.30 -14.22 19.55
N SER A 244 -7.02 -15.18 18.99
CA SER A 244 -6.50 -16.08 17.94
C SER A 244 -6.48 -15.46 16.54
N LYS A 245 -7.32 -14.44 16.30
CA LYS A 245 -7.44 -13.79 15.00
C LYS A 245 -6.22 -12.88 14.76
N PRO A 246 -5.45 -13.10 13.67
CA PRO A 246 -4.35 -12.21 13.34
C PRO A 246 -4.82 -10.79 13.05
N ILE A 247 -4.02 -9.79 13.44
CA ILE A 247 -4.34 -8.37 13.17
C ILE A 247 -4.55 -8.13 11.67
N PHE A 248 -3.79 -8.79 10.79
CA PHE A 248 -3.94 -8.66 9.33
C PHE A 248 -5.30 -9.12 8.78
N ALA A 249 -6.03 -9.94 9.52
CA ALA A 249 -7.36 -10.39 9.12
C ALA A 249 -8.46 -9.37 9.45
N GLU A 250 -8.11 -8.25 10.06
CA GLU A 250 -9.05 -7.16 10.35
C GLU A 250 -9.08 -6.15 9.19
N PRO A 251 -10.25 -5.81 8.65
CA PRO A 251 -10.38 -4.89 7.49
C PRO A 251 -9.69 -3.55 7.71
N VAL A 252 -9.73 -3.01 8.93
CA VAL A 252 -9.10 -1.74 9.28
C VAL A 252 -7.59 -1.73 9.03
N PHE A 253 -6.91 -2.89 9.10
CA PHE A 253 -5.48 -2.98 8.80
C PHE A 253 -5.19 -3.04 7.29
N SER A 254 -6.10 -3.55 6.47
CA SER A 254 -5.96 -3.44 5.01
C SER A 254 -6.15 -1.99 4.56
N THR A 255 -7.10 -1.26 5.16
CA THR A 255 -7.30 0.18 4.95
C THR A 255 -6.06 0.98 5.35
N CYS A 256 -5.50 0.72 6.53
CA CYS A 256 -4.28 1.36 7.00
C CYS A 256 -3.05 1.05 6.14
N HIS A 257 -2.94 -0.15 5.59
CA HIS A 257 -1.93 -0.53 4.62
C HIS A 257 -1.95 0.40 3.40
N SER A 258 -3.14 0.69 2.90
CA SER A 258 -3.30 1.60 1.76
C SER A 258 -2.94 3.05 2.09
N CYS A 259 -3.21 3.53 3.31
CA CYS A 259 -2.78 4.85 3.77
C CYS A 259 -1.26 5.01 3.74
N HIS A 260 -0.50 4.02 4.22
CA HIS A 260 0.96 4.05 4.21
C HIS A 260 1.53 4.07 2.80
N LEU A 261 0.86 3.39 1.88
CA LEU A 261 1.23 3.38 0.48
C LEU A 261 0.82 4.67 -0.25
N ALA A 262 -0.14 5.43 0.33
CA ALA A 262 -0.72 6.61 -0.31
C ALA A 262 0.19 7.82 -0.33
N ALA A 263 1.06 7.99 0.65
CA ALA A 263 1.88 9.19 0.77
C ALA A 263 3.32 8.86 1.22
N PRO A 264 4.02 7.94 0.53
CA PRO A 264 5.40 7.61 0.90
C PRO A 264 6.30 8.84 0.87
N ASP A 265 6.05 9.79 -0.02
CA ASP A 265 6.81 11.03 -0.15
C ASP A 265 6.63 11.98 1.06
N LYS A 266 5.53 11.85 1.80
CA LYS A 266 5.26 12.63 3.01
C LYS A 266 5.67 11.91 4.30
N LEU A 267 5.69 10.58 4.27
CA LEU A 267 5.97 9.75 5.44
C LEU A 267 7.48 9.50 5.64
N LEU A 268 8.26 9.59 4.59
CA LEU A 268 9.70 9.34 4.64
C LEU A 268 10.42 10.38 3.80
N PRO A 269 11.35 11.17 4.38
CA PRO A 269 12.21 12.05 3.58
C PRO A 269 13.02 11.18 2.60
N ARG A 270 13.10 11.65 1.36
CA ARG A 270 13.91 11.03 0.31
C ARG A 270 15.39 11.11 0.64
#